data_b212236605208dc049cf232810307e96
#
_entry.id   b212236605208dc049cf232810307e96
#
_cell.length_a   1.000
_cell.length_b   1.000
_cell.length_c   1.000
_cell.angle_alpha   90.00
_cell.angle_beta   90.00
_cell.angle_gamma   90.00
#
_symmetry.space_group_name_H-M   'P 1'
#
loop_
_entity.id
_entity.type
_entity.pdbx_description
1 polymer ?
#
loop_
_entity_poly.entity_id
_entity_poly.type
_entity_poly.pdbx_seq_one_letter_code
_entity_poly.pdbx_strand_id
1 'polypeptide(L)'
;SYGATASSLVYTISGATAGNTSLTITPTYAVSGAGNITDPSGNQMSDGETVSGSDGAKPAILIASTSDNDSDGTVDRLTLTFSESVVITDGGTDNDITLSASTGTASISAASYGATASSLVYTISGATADNTSLTITPTYAVSGAGNITDPSGNEMPNNETVTGTDGAKPAILSAVTGDANSDGTVDRLTLTFSESVVITDGGTDNDITLSASTGTASISAASYGATASS
;
A
#
# COMPACT_ATOMS: atom_id res chain seq x y z
N SER A 1 -20.79 19.84 25.08
CA SER A 1 -21.23 20.66 26.21
C SER A 1 -22.03 21.80 25.68
N TYR A 2 -23.35 21.78 25.92
CA TYR A 2 -24.29 22.82 25.50
C TYR A 2 -24.50 23.77 26.69
N GLY A 3 -24.39 25.08 26.49
CA GLY A 3 -24.70 26.05 27.54
C GLY A 3 -23.74 27.22 27.67
N ALA A 4 -22.78 27.36 26.76
CA ALA A 4 -21.93 28.56 26.69
C ALA A 4 -22.18 29.28 25.35
N THR A 5 -22.09 30.59 25.31
CA THR A 5 -22.06 31.34 24.07
C THR A 5 -20.78 31.05 23.32
N ALA A 6 -20.89 30.59 22.07
CA ALA A 6 -19.76 30.24 21.24
C ALA A 6 -20.05 30.64 19.79
N SER A 7 -19.05 31.10 19.09
CA SER A 7 -19.12 31.38 17.64
C SER A 7 -18.81 30.16 16.79
N SER A 8 -18.37 29.05 17.41
CA SER A 8 -18.11 27.79 16.74
C SER A 8 -18.54 26.62 17.61
N LEU A 9 -19.04 25.56 16.97
CA LEU A 9 -19.38 24.27 17.59
C LEU A 9 -18.60 23.17 16.89
N VAL A 10 -18.09 22.22 17.67
CA VAL A 10 -17.38 21.05 17.16
C VAL A 10 -18.23 19.81 17.43
N TYR A 11 -18.53 19.08 16.37
CA TYR A 11 -19.26 17.81 16.44
C TYR A 11 -18.32 16.65 16.16
N THR A 12 -18.46 15.58 16.94
CA THR A 12 -17.89 14.28 16.60
C THR A 12 -18.80 13.60 15.59
N ILE A 13 -18.24 13.19 14.48
CA ILE A 13 -18.95 12.53 13.39
C ILE A 13 -18.65 11.03 13.46
N SER A 14 -19.66 10.19 13.21
CA SER A 14 -19.52 8.75 13.11
C SER A 14 -20.22 8.24 11.85
N GLY A 15 -19.86 7.05 11.37
CA GLY A 15 -20.46 6.44 10.18
C GLY A 15 -19.96 7.01 8.86
N ALA A 16 -18.90 7.81 8.86
CA ALA A 16 -18.20 8.18 7.62
C ALA A 16 -17.55 6.95 6.98
N THR A 17 -17.35 7.00 5.66
CA THR A 17 -16.68 5.92 4.93
C THR A 17 -15.23 5.82 5.38
N ALA A 18 -14.81 4.62 5.80
CA ALA A 18 -13.44 4.37 6.19
C ALA A 18 -12.49 4.58 5.00
N GLY A 19 -11.33 5.18 5.25
CA GLY A 19 -10.31 5.43 4.23
C GLY A 19 -10.69 6.51 3.22
N ASN A 20 -11.60 7.42 3.56
CA ASN A 20 -11.97 8.55 2.74
C ASN A 20 -11.92 9.84 3.57
N THR A 21 -10.90 10.65 3.35
CA THR A 21 -10.72 11.96 3.99
C THR A 21 -11.25 13.12 3.14
N SER A 22 -11.57 12.89 1.86
CA SER A 22 -12.21 13.91 0.99
C SER A 22 -13.70 14.11 1.25
N LEU A 23 -14.26 13.43 2.27
CA LEU A 23 -15.69 13.55 2.59
C LEU A 23 -16.02 14.95 3.10
N THR A 24 -16.92 15.62 2.39
CA THR A 24 -17.51 16.90 2.84
C THR A 24 -18.91 16.65 3.38
N ILE A 25 -19.28 17.41 4.40
CA ILE A 25 -20.59 17.30 5.05
C ILE A 25 -21.27 18.66 4.98
N THR A 26 -22.51 18.65 4.51
CA THR A 26 -23.36 19.84 4.44
C THR A 26 -24.34 19.82 5.61
N PRO A 27 -24.08 20.58 6.69
CA PRO A 27 -25.02 20.68 7.80
C PRO A 27 -26.25 21.49 7.42
N THR A 28 -27.40 21.07 7.90
CA THR A 28 -28.66 21.80 7.77
C THR A 28 -29.26 21.96 9.16
N TYR A 29 -29.58 23.16 9.56
CA TYR A 29 -30.31 23.42 10.79
C TYR A 29 -31.80 23.09 10.58
N ALA A 30 -32.35 22.25 11.41
CA ALA A 30 -33.76 21.91 11.43
C ALA A 30 -34.34 22.21 12.82
N VAL A 31 -35.35 23.05 12.89
CA VAL A 31 -36.05 23.34 14.14
C VAL A 31 -36.80 22.07 14.59
N SER A 32 -36.44 21.54 15.73
CA SER A 32 -37.13 20.38 16.35
C SER A 32 -37.13 20.49 17.87
N GLY A 33 -38.31 20.50 18.46
CA GLY A 33 -38.48 20.45 19.93
C GLY A 33 -37.96 21.68 20.70
N ALA A 34 -37.60 21.48 21.95
CA ALA A 34 -37.01 22.50 22.81
C ALA A 34 -35.47 22.47 22.68
N GLY A 35 -34.80 23.61 22.59
CA GLY A 35 -33.33 23.70 22.53
C GLY A 35 -32.79 24.21 21.20
N ASN A 36 -33.48 25.14 20.60
CA ASN A 36 -33.07 25.77 19.34
C ASN A 36 -31.77 26.58 19.49
N ILE A 37 -31.03 26.76 18.39
CA ILE A 37 -29.89 27.65 18.34
C ILE A 37 -30.40 29.08 18.30
N THR A 38 -30.01 29.87 19.30
CA THR A 38 -30.34 31.29 19.39
C THR A 38 -29.09 32.13 19.63
N ASP A 39 -29.14 33.39 19.28
CA ASP A 39 -28.12 34.36 19.75
C ASP A 39 -28.35 34.72 21.24
N PRO A 40 -27.42 35.47 21.86
CA PRO A 40 -27.57 35.89 23.26
C PRO A 40 -28.78 36.80 23.51
N SER A 41 -29.34 37.40 22.49
CA SER A 41 -30.56 38.23 22.57
C SER A 41 -31.86 37.42 22.41
N GLY A 42 -31.74 36.11 22.17
CA GLY A 42 -32.88 35.18 22.04
C GLY A 42 -33.41 35.07 20.61
N ASN A 43 -32.77 35.65 19.60
CA ASN A 43 -33.20 35.49 18.21
C ASN A 43 -32.81 34.07 17.73
N GLN A 44 -33.78 33.32 17.26
CA GLN A 44 -33.60 31.96 16.78
C GLN A 44 -33.04 31.93 15.37
N MET A 45 -32.11 31.00 15.12
CA MET A 45 -31.61 30.66 13.79
C MET A 45 -32.74 30.19 12.88
N SER A 46 -32.71 30.58 11.60
CA SER A 46 -33.76 30.22 10.64
C SER A 46 -33.82 28.72 10.36
N ASP A 47 -35.04 28.17 10.26
CA ASP A 47 -35.21 26.77 9.86
C ASP A 47 -34.75 26.57 8.41
N GLY A 48 -34.07 25.43 8.15
CA GLY A 48 -33.51 25.12 6.85
C GLY A 48 -32.20 25.87 6.52
N GLU A 49 -31.62 26.60 7.48
CA GLU A 49 -30.30 27.21 7.27
C GLU A 49 -29.26 26.15 7.01
N THR A 50 -28.53 26.30 5.92
CA THR A 50 -27.53 25.30 5.48
C THR A 50 -26.30 25.97 4.85
N VAL A 51 -25.18 25.28 4.91
CA VAL A 51 -23.94 25.68 4.24
C VAL A 51 -23.23 24.45 3.68
N SER A 52 -22.65 24.58 2.50
CA SER A 52 -21.84 23.49 1.95
C SER A 52 -20.56 23.35 2.76
N GLY A 53 -20.28 22.12 3.21
CA GLY A 53 -19.01 21.80 3.84
C GLY A 53 -17.85 21.93 2.86
N SER A 54 -16.70 22.30 3.38
CA SER A 54 -15.43 22.25 2.67
C SER A 54 -14.58 21.11 3.24
N ASP A 55 -13.71 20.57 2.41
CA ASP A 55 -12.73 19.60 2.84
C ASP A 55 -11.64 20.28 3.66
N GLY A 56 -11.44 19.81 4.86
CA GLY A 56 -10.40 20.26 5.80
C GLY A 56 -9.64 19.09 6.43
N ALA A 57 -9.96 17.87 5.97
CA ALA A 57 -9.24 16.69 6.40
C ALA A 57 -7.93 16.55 5.59
N LYS A 58 -6.95 15.91 6.18
CA LYS A 58 -5.64 15.73 5.55
C LYS A 58 -5.55 14.32 4.97
N PRO A 59 -4.86 14.13 3.84
CA PRO A 59 -4.63 12.79 3.30
C PRO A 59 -3.74 11.95 4.24
N ALA A 60 -3.93 10.64 4.20
CA ALA A 60 -3.14 9.68 4.95
C ALA A 60 -2.72 8.51 4.04
N ILE A 61 -1.59 7.86 4.36
CA ILE A 61 -1.16 6.63 3.69
C ILE A 61 -1.90 5.45 4.31
N LEU A 62 -2.69 4.72 3.54
CA LEU A 62 -3.46 3.57 4.03
C LEU A 62 -2.75 2.24 3.82
N ILE A 63 -2.07 2.09 2.68
CA ILE A 63 -1.42 0.84 2.27
C ILE A 63 -0.09 1.17 1.62
N ALA A 64 0.92 0.37 1.96
CA ALA A 64 2.17 0.26 1.22
C ALA A 64 2.40 -1.21 0.86
N SER A 65 2.60 -1.51 -0.42
CA SER A 65 2.78 -2.88 -0.90
C SER A 65 3.92 -2.95 -1.91
N THR A 66 4.82 -3.90 -1.72
CA THR A 66 5.92 -4.18 -2.65
C THR A 66 5.46 -4.99 -3.85
N SER A 67 6.19 -4.94 -4.94
CA SER A 67 6.05 -5.88 -6.07
C SER A 67 7.39 -6.04 -6.80
N ASP A 68 7.52 -7.19 -7.46
CA ASP A 68 8.53 -7.52 -8.45
C ASP A 68 7.84 -7.45 -9.83
N ASN A 69 8.22 -6.47 -10.64
CA ASN A 69 7.50 -6.19 -11.89
C ASN A 69 8.02 -7.00 -13.07
N ASP A 70 9.27 -7.39 -13.07
CA ASP A 70 9.91 -8.16 -14.13
C ASP A 70 10.12 -9.64 -13.79
N SER A 71 9.75 -10.02 -12.56
CA SER A 71 9.81 -11.40 -12.06
C SER A 71 11.24 -11.96 -12.02
N ASP A 72 12.21 -11.09 -11.71
CA ASP A 72 13.61 -11.48 -11.57
C ASP A 72 13.97 -11.94 -10.14
N GLY A 73 13.03 -11.87 -9.20
CA GLY A 73 13.24 -12.23 -7.80
C GLY A 73 13.69 -11.08 -6.92
N THR A 74 13.65 -9.84 -7.41
CA THR A 74 14.02 -8.64 -6.66
C THR A 74 12.82 -7.68 -6.60
N VAL A 75 12.54 -7.15 -5.42
CA VAL A 75 11.53 -6.09 -5.29
C VAL A 75 12.00 -4.83 -6.00
N ASP A 76 11.27 -4.41 -7.01
CA ASP A 76 11.57 -3.22 -7.82
C ASP A 76 10.52 -2.11 -7.73
N ARG A 77 9.40 -2.36 -7.04
CA ARG A 77 8.30 -1.39 -6.90
C ARG A 77 7.72 -1.34 -5.51
N LEU A 78 7.26 -0.14 -5.15
CA LEU A 78 6.44 0.15 -3.99
C LEU A 78 5.19 0.91 -4.44
N THR A 79 4.02 0.39 -4.12
CA THR A 79 2.74 1.05 -4.35
C THR A 79 2.21 1.60 -3.04
N LEU A 80 1.92 2.90 -3.01
CA LEU A 80 1.22 3.56 -1.91
C LEU A 80 -0.24 3.81 -2.31
N THR A 81 -1.17 3.57 -1.38
CA THR A 81 -2.57 3.94 -1.51
C THR A 81 -2.93 4.93 -0.41
N PHE A 82 -3.59 6.01 -0.77
CA PHE A 82 -3.97 7.10 0.13
C PHE A 82 -5.46 7.06 0.47
N SER A 83 -5.84 7.73 1.54
CA SER A 83 -7.23 7.90 1.97
C SER A 83 -8.08 8.71 0.98
N GLU A 84 -7.43 9.47 0.12
CA GLU A 84 -8.03 10.31 -0.91
C GLU A 84 -7.05 10.57 -2.06
N SER A 85 -7.46 11.33 -3.05
CA SER A 85 -6.55 11.80 -4.11
C SER A 85 -5.55 12.80 -3.57
N VAL A 86 -4.28 12.63 -3.91
CA VAL A 86 -3.19 13.54 -3.53
C VAL A 86 -2.59 14.25 -4.73
N VAL A 87 -2.07 15.43 -4.49
CA VAL A 87 -1.30 16.25 -5.44
C VAL A 87 0.14 16.26 -4.98
N ILE A 88 1.05 15.99 -5.91
CA ILE A 88 2.49 16.01 -5.67
C ILE A 88 3.09 17.04 -6.62
N THR A 89 3.80 18.01 -6.07
CA THR A 89 4.30 19.17 -6.82
C THR A 89 5.80 19.16 -7.06
N ASP A 90 6.57 18.32 -6.40
CA ASP A 90 8.00 18.16 -6.66
C ASP A 90 8.26 17.14 -7.78
N GLY A 91 9.04 17.54 -8.74
CA GLY A 91 9.16 16.87 -10.03
C GLY A 91 10.01 15.58 -10.03
N GLY A 92 9.38 14.43 -9.85
CA GLY A 92 9.88 13.15 -10.38
C GLY A 92 10.66 12.23 -9.47
N THR A 93 11.29 12.69 -8.40
CA THR A 93 11.77 11.88 -7.27
C THR A 93 11.23 12.54 -6.01
N ASP A 94 10.32 11.87 -5.35
CA ASP A 94 9.70 12.40 -4.15
C ASP A 94 10.65 12.29 -2.96
N ASN A 95 11.33 13.40 -2.68
CA ASN A 95 12.26 13.51 -1.55
C ASN A 95 11.53 13.56 -0.19
N ASP A 96 10.21 13.68 -0.19
CA ASP A 96 9.41 13.71 1.04
C ASP A 96 9.06 12.31 1.54
N ILE A 97 9.25 11.26 0.75
CA ILE A 97 9.09 9.87 1.18
C ILE A 97 10.45 9.24 1.45
N THR A 98 10.68 8.85 2.70
CA THR A 98 11.82 8.04 3.10
C THR A 98 11.39 6.58 3.26
N LEU A 99 12.30 5.64 2.96
CA LEU A 99 12.02 4.22 2.98
C LEU A 99 12.82 3.50 4.06
N SER A 100 12.16 2.58 4.77
CA SER A 100 12.81 1.61 5.65
C SER A 100 12.45 0.21 5.17
N ALA A 101 13.45 -0.57 4.76
CA ALA A 101 13.28 -1.95 4.31
C ALA A 101 13.39 -2.93 5.48
N SER A 102 12.68 -4.06 5.42
CA SER A 102 12.77 -5.12 6.43
C SER A 102 14.16 -5.78 6.48
N THR A 103 14.85 -5.80 5.34
CA THR A 103 16.26 -6.21 5.22
C THR A 103 16.96 -5.36 4.19
N GLY A 104 18.24 -5.08 4.39
CA GLY A 104 19.02 -4.30 3.43
C GLY A 104 18.63 -2.82 3.40
N THR A 105 18.76 -2.21 2.23
CA THR A 105 18.41 -0.82 1.98
C THR A 105 17.56 -0.72 0.73
N ALA A 106 16.62 0.23 0.73
CA ALA A 106 15.83 0.55 -0.45
C ALA A 106 15.76 2.07 -0.61
N SER A 107 15.78 2.53 -1.86
CA SER A 107 15.64 3.94 -2.19
C SER A 107 14.70 4.12 -3.38
N ILE A 108 14.02 5.25 -3.44
CA ILE A 108 13.21 5.62 -4.60
C ILE A 108 14.15 6.06 -5.71
N SER A 109 14.04 5.40 -6.88
CA SER A 109 14.79 5.78 -8.08
C SER A 109 13.94 6.56 -9.08
N ALA A 110 12.62 6.33 -9.08
CA ALA A 110 11.66 7.08 -9.88
C ALA A 110 10.26 6.97 -9.28
N ALA A 111 9.40 7.95 -9.58
CA ALA A 111 8.00 7.92 -9.23
C ALA A 111 7.15 8.00 -10.51
N SER A 112 6.03 7.28 -10.52
CA SER A 112 5.04 7.32 -11.59
C SER A 112 3.70 7.74 -11.01
N TYR A 113 3.33 8.99 -11.25
CA TYR A 113 2.07 9.56 -10.78
C TYR A 113 1.53 10.60 -11.77
N GLY A 114 0.22 10.74 -11.81
CA GLY A 114 -0.43 11.84 -12.50
C GLY A 114 -0.50 13.10 -11.61
N ALA A 115 -1.00 14.19 -12.15
CA ALA A 115 -1.15 15.45 -11.40
C ALA A 115 -2.01 15.28 -10.13
N THR A 116 -2.89 14.27 -10.11
CA THR A 116 -3.72 13.91 -8.95
C THR A 116 -3.94 12.41 -8.96
N ALA A 117 -3.64 11.73 -7.86
CA ALA A 117 -3.78 10.27 -7.77
C ALA A 117 -4.07 9.81 -6.33
N SER A 118 -4.93 8.80 -6.19
CA SER A 118 -5.17 8.10 -4.92
C SER A 118 -4.21 6.91 -4.70
N SER A 119 -3.37 6.62 -5.70
CA SER A 119 -2.34 5.58 -5.62
C SER A 119 -1.10 6.06 -6.39
N LEU A 120 0.06 5.87 -5.79
CA LEU A 120 1.37 6.19 -6.39
C LEU A 120 2.20 4.94 -6.51
N VAL A 121 2.98 4.84 -7.59
CA VAL A 121 3.92 3.75 -7.81
C VAL A 121 5.33 4.34 -7.86
N TYR A 122 6.18 3.87 -6.96
CA TYR A 122 7.60 4.18 -6.94
C TYR A 122 8.42 3.04 -7.51
N THR A 123 9.38 3.34 -8.36
CA THR A 123 10.44 2.40 -8.73
C THR A 123 11.48 2.40 -7.63
N ILE A 124 11.83 1.23 -7.14
CA ILE A 124 12.75 1.02 -6.03
C ILE A 124 14.08 0.53 -6.57
N SER A 125 15.17 0.98 -5.96
CA SER A 125 16.53 0.47 -6.19
C SER A 125 17.19 0.13 -4.87
N GLY A 126 18.22 -0.72 -4.91
CA GLY A 126 18.96 -1.15 -3.73
C GLY A 126 18.23 -2.21 -2.88
N ALA A 127 17.09 -2.74 -3.34
CA ALA A 127 16.47 -3.89 -2.71
C ALA A 127 17.39 -5.12 -2.76
N THR A 128 17.24 -6.02 -1.79
CA THR A 128 18.02 -7.24 -1.73
C THR A 128 17.65 -8.16 -2.90
N ALA A 129 18.63 -8.51 -3.73
CA ALA A 129 18.45 -9.46 -4.81
C ALA A 129 18.06 -10.85 -4.25
N ASP A 130 17.32 -11.60 -5.04
CA ASP A 130 16.84 -12.94 -4.68
C ASP A 130 15.95 -12.96 -3.41
N ASN A 131 15.23 -11.85 -3.16
CA ASN A 131 14.33 -11.73 -2.01
C ASN A 131 13.07 -10.94 -2.35
N THR A 132 11.98 -11.64 -2.64
CA THR A 132 10.67 -11.04 -2.89
C THR A 132 9.84 -10.87 -1.60
N SER A 133 10.21 -11.49 -0.48
CA SER A 133 9.54 -11.28 0.82
C SER A 133 9.89 -9.95 1.50
N LEU A 134 10.69 -9.11 0.84
CA LEU A 134 11.09 -7.80 1.35
C LEU A 134 9.87 -6.89 1.50
N THR A 135 9.64 -6.36 2.69
CA THR A 135 8.65 -5.31 2.95
C THR A 135 9.33 -3.95 3.10
N ILE A 136 8.66 -2.90 2.61
CA ILE A 136 9.18 -1.52 2.64
C ILE A 136 8.16 -0.63 3.33
N THR A 137 8.59 0.02 4.41
CA THR A 137 7.79 0.96 5.18
C THR A 137 8.13 2.39 4.74
N PRO A 138 7.21 3.11 4.08
CA PRO A 138 7.39 4.51 3.74
C PRO A 138 7.13 5.39 4.96
N THR A 139 7.82 6.51 5.03
CA THR A 139 7.55 7.59 5.98
C THR A 139 7.58 8.92 5.25
N TYR A 140 6.49 9.67 5.32
CA TYR A 140 6.44 11.02 4.81
C TYR A 140 7.17 11.96 5.75
N ALA A 141 8.14 12.70 5.22
CA ALA A 141 8.93 13.67 5.97
C ALA A 141 8.97 14.97 5.20
N VAL A 142 8.25 15.97 5.68
CA VAL A 142 8.20 17.30 5.05
C VAL A 142 9.61 17.87 4.91
N SER A 143 10.06 18.08 3.68
CA SER A 143 11.34 18.68 3.38
C SER A 143 11.27 19.61 2.17
N GLY A 144 11.47 20.89 2.38
CA GLY A 144 11.53 21.87 1.28
C GLY A 144 10.16 22.33 0.77
N ALA A 145 10.07 22.58 -0.54
CA ALA A 145 8.86 22.98 -1.24
C ALA A 145 8.35 21.80 -2.08
N GLY A 146 7.07 21.51 -2.08
CA GLY A 146 6.49 20.45 -2.90
C GLY A 146 5.86 19.32 -2.09
N ASN A 147 5.28 19.65 -0.97
CA ASN A 147 4.63 18.70 -0.07
C ASN A 147 3.47 17.95 -0.73
N ILE A 148 3.17 16.75 -0.22
CA ILE A 148 1.98 16.00 -0.61
C ILE A 148 0.75 16.66 0.03
N THR A 149 -0.16 17.11 -0.80
CA THR A 149 -1.43 17.73 -0.39
C THR A 149 -2.61 17.00 -1.03
N ASP A 150 -3.81 17.24 -0.52
CA ASP A 150 -5.02 16.94 -1.26
C ASP A 150 -5.31 18.06 -2.31
N PRO A 151 -6.34 17.90 -3.17
CA PRO A 151 -6.76 18.95 -4.11
C PRO A 151 -7.31 20.21 -3.44
N SER A 152 -7.69 20.15 -2.17
CA SER A 152 -8.16 21.30 -1.37
C SER A 152 -7.00 22.08 -0.74
N GLY A 153 -5.78 21.55 -0.81
CA GLY A 153 -4.56 22.14 -0.26
C GLY A 153 -4.26 21.74 1.18
N ASN A 154 -4.94 20.71 1.73
CA ASN A 154 -4.61 20.20 3.04
C ASN A 154 -3.36 19.31 2.93
N GLU A 155 -2.31 19.68 3.63
CA GLU A 155 -1.03 18.97 3.61
C GLU A 155 -1.05 17.71 4.47
N MET A 156 -0.49 16.60 3.95
CA MET A 156 -0.33 15.34 4.67
C MET A 156 0.46 15.56 5.98
N PRO A 157 0.07 14.91 7.10
CA PRO A 157 0.80 15.08 8.36
C PRO A 157 2.26 14.64 8.27
N ASN A 158 3.19 15.44 8.80
CA ASN A 158 4.59 15.05 8.90
C ASN A 158 4.75 13.79 9.75
N ASN A 159 5.62 12.88 9.32
CA ASN A 159 5.83 11.53 9.88
C ASN A 159 4.63 10.58 9.67
N GLU A 160 3.77 10.85 8.70
CA GLU A 160 2.77 9.87 8.26
C GLU A 160 3.50 8.62 7.74
N THR A 161 3.08 7.46 8.24
CA THR A 161 3.71 6.18 7.89
C THR A 161 2.72 5.03 7.98
N VAL A 162 2.96 3.98 7.21
CA VAL A 162 2.24 2.71 7.30
C VAL A 162 3.23 1.56 7.15
N THR A 163 3.04 0.50 7.91
CA THR A 163 3.87 -0.71 7.75
C THR A 163 3.66 -1.29 6.37
N GLY A 164 4.76 -1.51 5.66
CA GLY A 164 4.72 -2.14 4.35
C GLY A 164 4.25 -3.59 4.42
N THR A 165 3.56 -4.01 3.37
CA THR A 165 3.15 -5.40 3.17
C THR A 165 3.90 -6.00 2.00
N ASP A 166 4.17 -7.29 2.09
CA ASP A 166 4.65 -8.07 0.99
C ASP A 166 3.52 -8.25 -0.02
N GLY A 167 3.75 -7.82 -1.23
CA GLY A 167 2.84 -7.97 -2.37
C GLY A 167 3.57 -8.48 -3.61
N ALA A 168 4.90 -8.70 -3.49
CA ALA A 168 5.68 -9.33 -4.54
C ALA A 168 5.36 -10.84 -4.60
N LYS A 169 5.47 -11.39 -5.78
CA LYS A 169 5.22 -12.82 -5.99
C LYS A 169 6.54 -13.57 -5.97
N PRO A 170 6.57 -14.82 -5.49
CA PRO A 170 7.77 -15.63 -5.58
C PRO A 170 8.17 -15.85 -7.05
N ALA A 171 9.46 -15.77 -7.32
CA ALA A 171 10.06 -16.06 -8.62
C ALA A 171 10.91 -17.34 -8.52
N ILE A 172 11.02 -18.09 -9.61
CA ILE A 172 11.95 -19.23 -9.71
C ILE A 172 13.32 -18.65 -10.11
N LEU A 173 14.30 -18.79 -9.21
CA LEU A 173 15.66 -18.27 -9.42
C LEU A 173 16.56 -19.27 -10.13
N SER A 174 16.40 -20.56 -9.82
CA SER A 174 17.22 -21.61 -10.41
C SER A 174 16.51 -22.93 -10.48
N ALA A 175 16.95 -23.76 -11.43
CA ALA A 175 16.55 -25.14 -11.57
C ALA A 175 17.80 -26.01 -11.80
N VAL A 176 18.02 -27.01 -10.94
CA VAL A 176 19.18 -27.88 -11.01
C VAL A 176 18.74 -29.33 -11.04
N THR A 177 19.16 -30.05 -12.06
CA THR A 177 18.97 -31.50 -12.14
C THR A 177 20.01 -32.26 -11.32
N GLY A 178 19.64 -33.42 -10.84
CA GLY A 178 20.52 -34.32 -10.08
C GLY A 178 20.26 -35.76 -10.40
N ASP A 179 21.26 -36.59 -10.06
CA ASP A 179 21.21 -38.05 -10.04
C ASP A 179 21.37 -38.43 -8.57
N ALA A 180 20.28 -38.81 -7.91
CA ALA A 180 20.25 -39.04 -6.46
C ALA A 180 20.84 -40.41 -6.08
N ASN A 181 20.76 -41.39 -6.98
CA ASN A 181 21.22 -42.77 -6.76
C ASN A 181 22.55 -43.07 -7.47
N SER A 182 23.08 -42.12 -8.24
CA SER A 182 24.35 -42.25 -9.00
C SER A 182 24.34 -43.39 -10.03
N ASP A 183 23.19 -43.63 -10.68
CA ASP A 183 23.06 -44.65 -11.73
C ASP A 183 23.29 -44.11 -13.15
N GLY A 184 23.57 -42.80 -13.26
CA GLY A 184 23.77 -42.11 -14.55
C GLY A 184 22.49 -41.58 -15.19
N THR A 185 21.38 -41.61 -14.47
CA THR A 185 20.09 -41.11 -14.92
C THR A 185 19.68 -39.89 -14.09
N VAL A 186 19.16 -38.84 -14.74
CA VAL A 186 18.59 -37.70 -14.02
C VAL A 186 17.27 -38.10 -13.41
N ASP A 187 17.21 -38.13 -12.07
CA ASP A 187 16.03 -38.53 -11.28
C ASP A 187 15.57 -37.45 -10.28
N ARG A 188 16.24 -36.31 -10.23
CA ARG A 188 15.92 -35.17 -9.35
C ARG A 188 15.93 -33.85 -10.11
N LEU A 189 15.00 -32.96 -9.74
CA LEU A 189 15.00 -31.54 -10.07
C LEU A 189 14.85 -30.75 -8.78
N THR A 190 15.75 -29.82 -8.53
CA THR A 190 15.66 -28.86 -7.43
C THR A 190 15.36 -27.47 -8.00
N LEU A 191 14.30 -26.84 -7.51
CA LEU A 191 13.96 -25.44 -7.81
C LEU A 191 14.28 -24.59 -6.59
N THR A 192 14.89 -23.44 -6.83
CA THR A 192 15.13 -22.41 -5.81
C THR A 192 14.26 -21.19 -6.11
N PHE A 193 13.60 -20.68 -5.10
CA PHE A 193 12.71 -19.53 -5.22
C PHE A 193 13.30 -18.30 -4.51
N SER A 194 12.83 -17.13 -4.89
CA SER A 194 13.22 -15.84 -4.29
C SER A 194 12.75 -15.68 -2.84
N GLU A 195 11.77 -16.48 -2.43
CA GLU A 195 11.23 -16.49 -1.07
C GLU A 195 10.67 -17.87 -0.71
N SER A 196 10.24 -18.02 0.53
CA SER A 196 9.58 -19.25 0.96
C SER A 196 8.22 -19.41 0.32
N VAL A 197 7.98 -20.55 -0.30
CA VAL A 197 6.71 -20.87 -0.97
C VAL A 197 5.91 -21.88 -0.17
N VAL A 198 4.59 -21.78 -0.26
CA VAL A 198 3.65 -22.76 0.31
C VAL A 198 2.98 -23.51 -0.84
N ILE A 199 3.06 -24.82 -0.82
CA ILE A 199 2.46 -25.69 -1.83
C ILE A 199 1.31 -26.45 -1.19
N THR A 200 0.11 -26.34 -1.76
CA THR A 200 -1.14 -26.84 -1.18
C THR A 200 -1.73 -28.05 -1.89
N ASP A 201 -1.27 -28.38 -3.10
CA ASP A 201 -1.73 -29.57 -3.81
C ASP A 201 -0.95 -30.82 -3.38
N GLY A 202 -1.65 -31.87 -3.08
CA GLY A 202 -1.12 -33.02 -2.37
C GLY A 202 -0.24 -33.96 -3.19
N GLY A 203 1.00 -33.58 -3.54
CA GLY A 203 2.04 -34.56 -3.85
C GLY A 203 2.43 -34.81 -5.31
N THR A 204 1.67 -34.37 -6.29
CA THR A 204 2.11 -34.22 -7.69
C THR A 204 1.80 -32.79 -8.09
N ASP A 205 2.83 -31.99 -8.29
CA ASP A 205 2.67 -30.58 -8.68
C ASP A 205 2.28 -30.49 -10.15
N ASN A 206 1.00 -30.19 -10.37
CA ASN A 206 0.46 -29.97 -11.72
C ASN A 206 0.75 -28.57 -12.27
N ASP A 207 1.27 -27.66 -11.45
CA ASP A 207 1.56 -26.27 -11.85
C ASP A 207 2.96 -26.15 -12.48
N ILE A 208 3.84 -27.14 -12.28
CA ILE A 208 5.16 -27.21 -12.89
C ILE A 208 5.15 -28.14 -14.10
N THR A 209 5.42 -27.61 -15.28
CA THR A 209 5.60 -28.40 -16.49
C THR A 209 7.08 -28.51 -16.85
N LEU A 210 7.49 -29.68 -17.30
CA LEU A 210 8.88 -29.95 -17.66
C LEU A 210 9.04 -29.99 -19.18
N SER A 211 10.13 -29.37 -19.66
CA SER A 211 10.62 -29.51 -21.03
C SER A 211 12.05 -30.03 -20.98
N ALA A 212 12.28 -31.21 -21.55
CA ALA A 212 13.61 -31.80 -21.59
C ALA A 212 14.31 -31.51 -22.92
N SER A 213 15.63 -31.33 -22.91
CA SER A 213 16.43 -31.12 -24.14
C SER A 213 16.47 -32.37 -25.01
N THR A 214 16.34 -33.55 -24.41
CA THR A 214 16.24 -34.86 -25.08
C THR A 214 15.28 -35.74 -24.31
N GLY A 215 14.48 -36.54 -25.01
CA GLY A 215 13.51 -37.45 -24.39
C GLY A 215 12.30 -36.72 -23.80
N THR A 216 11.66 -37.36 -22.85
CA THR A 216 10.53 -36.83 -22.08
C THR A 216 10.84 -36.86 -20.59
N ALA A 217 10.46 -35.81 -19.88
CA ALA A 217 10.53 -35.76 -18.42
C ALA A 217 9.15 -35.49 -17.84
N SER A 218 8.83 -36.10 -16.72
CA SER A 218 7.59 -35.89 -15.99
C SER A 218 7.86 -35.88 -14.49
N ILE A 219 7.07 -35.13 -13.75
CA ILE A 219 7.11 -35.16 -12.27
C ILE A 219 6.32 -36.38 -11.82
N SER A 220 6.97 -37.29 -11.07
CA SER A 220 6.32 -38.47 -10.50
C SER A 220 6.00 -38.28 -9.00
N ALA A 221 6.72 -37.43 -8.31
CA ALA A 221 6.49 -37.04 -6.93
C ALA A 221 7.17 -35.71 -6.62
N ALA A 222 6.62 -34.93 -5.72
CA ALA A 222 7.25 -33.76 -5.14
C ALA A 222 7.47 -34.00 -3.64
N SER A 223 8.58 -33.50 -3.11
CA SER A 223 8.91 -33.56 -1.69
C SER A 223 9.29 -32.17 -1.23
N TYR A 224 8.49 -31.60 -0.35
CA TYR A 224 8.71 -30.25 0.18
C TYR A 224 8.27 -30.17 1.66
N GLY A 225 8.89 -29.25 2.40
CA GLY A 225 8.44 -28.89 3.75
C GLY A 225 7.21 -27.99 3.70
N ALA A 226 6.62 -27.67 4.85
CA ALA A 226 5.44 -26.82 4.95
C ALA A 226 5.67 -25.40 4.38
N THR A 227 6.92 -24.93 4.43
CA THR A 227 7.40 -23.74 3.73
C THR A 227 8.81 -24.01 3.22
N ALA A 228 9.08 -23.75 1.97
CA ALA A 228 10.38 -24.04 1.37
C ALA A 228 10.82 -22.93 0.43
N SER A 229 12.12 -22.60 0.45
CA SER A 229 12.77 -21.75 -0.55
C SER A 229 13.58 -22.57 -1.57
N SER A 230 13.78 -23.88 -1.31
CA SER A 230 14.45 -24.82 -2.23
C SER A 230 14.00 -26.27 -1.99
#